data_e4cfca02bdb6c72907152738beca7cea
#
_entry.id   e4cfca02bdb6c72907152738beca7cea
#
_cell.length_a   1.000
_cell.length_b   1.000
_cell.length_c   1.000
_cell.angle_alpha   90.00
_cell.angle_beta   90.00
_cell.angle_gamma   90.00
#
_symmetry.space_group_name_H-M   'P 1'
#
loop_
_entity.id
_entity.type
_entity.pdbx_description
1 polymer ?
#
loop_
_entity_poly.entity_id
_entity_poly.type
_entity_poly.pdbx_seq_one_letter_code
_entity_poly.pdbx_strand_id
1 'polypeptide(L)'
;MSEDFALRLQRLEDRIAISERVITYAVAIDRADWGLLRDCLTETVHIDFSAAGMPARDMLRDDFTAFAQAGLSVFAARQHLSPNHLITFDAADRDHAVCLSYMFAQHYQPGSASGDVFLMHGAYINDMRRTPEGWKIARLTQQLSWTDGAPGVSPGAV
;
A
#
# COMPACT_ATOMS: atom_id res chain seq x y z
N MET A 1 16.40 0.48 -33.79
CA MET A 1 15.73 -0.37 -32.79
C MET A 1 14.31 -0.60 -33.27
N SER A 2 13.84 -1.85 -33.40
CA SER A 2 12.47 -2.08 -33.87
C SER A 2 11.45 -1.54 -32.83
N GLU A 3 10.30 -1.10 -33.31
CA GLU A 3 9.21 -0.60 -32.45
C GLU A 3 8.81 -1.66 -31.39
N ASP A 4 8.77 -2.92 -31.76
CA ASP A 4 8.52 -4.06 -30.87
C ASP A 4 9.55 -4.15 -29.74
N PHE A 5 10.84 -3.95 -30.02
CA PHE A 5 11.87 -3.98 -29.01
C PHE A 5 11.72 -2.83 -27.98
N ALA A 6 11.40 -1.62 -28.46
CA ALA A 6 11.19 -0.47 -27.58
C ALA A 6 9.99 -0.67 -26.65
N LEU A 7 8.89 -1.23 -27.16
CA LEU A 7 7.71 -1.56 -26.34
C LEU A 7 8.00 -2.64 -25.29
N ARG A 8 8.78 -3.65 -25.65
CA ARG A 8 9.17 -4.71 -24.69
C ARG A 8 10.08 -4.17 -23.60
N LEU A 9 11.03 -3.30 -23.95
CA LEU A 9 11.90 -2.64 -22.97
C LEU A 9 11.07 -1.77 -22.02
N GLN A 10 10.18 -0.94 -22.54
CA GLN A 10 9.28 -0.12 -21.73
C GLN A 10 8.46 -0.98 -20.74
N ARG A 11 7.96 -2.13 -21.19
CA ARG A 11 7.23 -3.06 -20.31
C ARG A 11 8.08 -3.60 -19.17
N LEU A 12 9.36 -3.85 -19.39
CA LEU A 12 10.28 -4.30 -18.33
C LEU A 12 10.57 -3.17 -17.33
N GLU A 13 10.84 -1.96 -17.84
CA GLU A 13 11.02 -0.77 -17.00
C GLU A 13 9.77 -0.47 -16.18
N ASP A 14 8.59 -0.57 -16.75
CA ASP A 14 7.32 -0.38 -16.07
C ASP A 14 7.11 -1.40 -14.94
N ARG A 15 7.44 -2.68 -15.17
CA ARG A 15 7.35 -3.70 -14.11
C ARG A 15 8.25 -3.37 -12.94
N ILE A 16 9.47 -2.93 -13.21
CA ILE A 16 10.41 -2.53 -12.17
C ILE A 16 9.86 -1.32 -11.40
N ALA A 17 9.44 -0.28 -12.12
CA ALA A 17 8.95 0.95 -11.51
C ALA A 17 7.67 0.74 -10.67
N ILE A 18 6.74 -0.11 -11.14
CA ILE A 18 5.54 -0.48 -10.35
C ILE A 18 5.94 -1.25 -9.10
N SER A 19 6.83 -2.25 -9.24
CA SER A 19 7.30 -3.04 -8.11
C SER A 19 8.00 -2.17 -7.06
N GLU A 20 8.89 -1.27 -7.48
CA GLU A 20 9.56 -0.32 -6.60
C GLU A 20 8.57 0.62 -5.91
N ARG A 21 7.50 1.06 -6.58
CA ARG A 21 6.46 1.90 -5.98
C ARG A 21 5.73 1.17 -4.85
N VAL A 22 5.36 -0.10 -5.04
CA VAL A 22 4.70 -0.92 -4.02
C VAL A 22 5.65 -1.19 -2.84
N ILE A 23 6.92 -1.45 -3.10
CA ILE A 23 7.95 -1.59 -2.06
C ILE A 23 8.13 -0.27 -1.29
N THR A 24 8.20 0.85 -2.01
CA THR A 24 8.36 2.18 -1.41
C THR A 24 7.20 2.52 -0.48
N TYR A 25 5.96 2.17 -0.85
CA TYR A 25 4.78 2.33 -0.01
C TYR A 25 4.96 1.61 1.34
N ALA A 26 5.37 0.34 1.34
CA ALA A 26 5.60 -0.44 2.55
C ALA A 26 6.73 0.16 3.41
N VAL A 27 7.85 0.48 2.78
CA VAL A 27 9.03 1.08 3.46
C VAL A 27 8.69 2.45 4.08
N ALA A 28 7.88 3.27 3.39
CA ALA A 28 7.46 4.58 3.88
C ALA A 28 6.65 4.45 5.18
N ILE A 29 5.71 3.52 5.24
CA ILE A 29 4.92 3.22 6.44
C ILE A 29 5.83 2.75 7.58
N ASP A 30 6.74 1.80 7.32
CA ASP A 30 7.59 1.22 8.34
C ASP A 30 8.54 2.25 8.96
N ARG A 31 9.02 3.18 8.15
CA ARG A 31 9.90 4.28 8.57
C ARG A 31 9.18 5.51 9.09
N ALA A 32 7.83 5.54 9.05
CA ALA A 32 7.03 6.71 9.35
C ALA A 32 7.42 7.93 8.46
N ASP A 33 7.84 7.66 7.23
CA ASP A 33 8.09 8.69 6.22
C ASP A 33 6.80 9.01 5.47
N TRP A 34 6.02 9.89 6.07
CA TRP A 34 4.70 10.24 5.56
C TRP A 34 4.76 11.05 4.27
N GLY A 35 5.85 11.78 4.04
CA GLY A 35 6.10 12.45 2.77
C GLY A 35 6.32 11.45 1.64
N LEU A 36 7.13 10.44 1.88
CA LEU A 36 7.38 9.36 0.93
C LEU A 36 6.11 8.53 0.67
N LEU A 37 5.30 8.27 1.70
CA LEU A 37 3.99 7.61 1.54
C LEU A 37 3.07 8.42 0.62
N ARG A 38 2.93 9.72 0.89
CA ARG A 38 2.16 10.66 0.08
C ARG A 38 2.57 10.61 -1.39
N ASP A 39 3.86 10.58 -1.66
CA ASP A 39 4.41 10.58 -3.01
C ASP A 39 4.22 9.26 -3.77
N CYS A 40 3.84 8.18 -3.07
CA CYS A 40 3.43 6.93 -3.70
C CYS A 40 2.04 6.99 -4.35
N LEU A 41 1.22 7.98 -4.02
CA LEU A 41 -0.20 8.04 -4.35
C LEU A 41 -0.49 9.07 -5.45
N THR A 42 -1.56 8.85 -6.22
CA THR A 42 -2.18 9.88 -7.05
C THR A 42 -2.82 10.96 -6.17
N GLU A 43 -3.16 12.12 -6.72
CA GLU A 43 -3.78 13.23 -5.98
C GLU A 43 -5.05 12.81 -5.24
N THR A 44 -5.90 12.04 -5.93
CA THR A 44 -7.03 11.31 -5.33
C THR A 44 -6.74 9.83 -5.43
N VAL A 45 -6.93 9.10 -4.33
CA VAL A 45 -6.73 7.66 -4.23
C VAL A 45 -7.99 7.00 -3.71
N HIS A 46 -8.40 5.91 -4.36
CA HIS A 46 -9.50 5.08 -3.87
C HIS A 46 -8.97 4.09 -2.83
N ILE A 47 -9.43 4.20 -1.60
CA ILE A 47 -9.05 3.31 -0.50
C ILE A 47 -10.20 2.35 -0.22
N ASP A 48 -9.92 1.06 -0.29
CA ASP A 48 -10.85 -0.01 0.06
C ASP A 48 -10.23 -0.92 1.12
N PHE A 49 -10.53 -0.62 2.37
CA PHE A 49 -10.18 -1.44 3.53
C PHE A 49 -11.44 -2.04 4.17
N SER A 50 -12.46 -2.30 3.36
CA SER A 50 -13.75 -2.87 3.81
C SER A 50 -13.57 -4.22 4.48
N ALA A 51 -12.58 -5.03 4.06
CA ALA A 51 -12.20 -6.27 4.71
C ALA A 51 -11.70 -6.08 6.17
N ALA A 52 -11.21 -4.90 6.51
CA ALA A 52 -10.81 -4.50 7.86
C ALA A 52 -11.87 -3.61 8.56
N GLY A 53 -13.09 -3.52 8.01
CA GLY A 53 -14.22 -2.80 8.61
C GLY A 53 -14.29 -1.31 8.26
N MET A 54 -13.42 -0.79 7.40
CA MET A 54 -13.46 0.61 6.96
C MET A 54 -14.11 0.71 5.57
N PRO A 55 -15.22 1.45 5.41
CA PRO A 55 -15.89 1.59 4.11
C PRO A 55 -14.97 2.13 3.02
N ALA A 56 -15.10 1.55 1.82
CA ALA A 56 -14.37 2.02 0.64
C ALA A 56 -14.78 3.47 0.30
N ARG A 57 -13.78 4.30 -0.05
CA ARG A 57 -14.00 5.71 -0.41
C ARG A 57 -12.81 6.31 -1.17
N ASP A 58 -13.09 7.36 -1.91
CA ASP A 58 -12.06 8.23 -2.46
C ASP A 58 -11.56 9.20 -1.38
N MET A 59 -10.25 9.40 -1.35
CA MET A 59 -9.58 10.34 -0.43
C MET A 59 -8.54 11.16 -1.20
N LEU A 60 -8.35 12.40 -0.80
CA LEU A 60 -7.14 13.11 -1.19
C LEU A 60 -5.93 12.41 -0.58
N ARG A 61 -4.82 12.34 -1.31
CA ARG A 61 -3.60 11.67 -0.81
C ARG A 61 -3.11 12.25 0.52
N ASP A 62 -3.31 13.57 0.73
CA ASP A 62 -2.94 14.23 1.98
C ASP A 62 -3.81 13.75 3.15
N ASP A 63 -5.12 13.59 2.91
CA ASP A 63 -6.06 13.08 3.92
C ASP A 63 -5.80 11.62 4.24
N PHE A 64 -5.52 10.79 3.22
CA PHE A 64 -5.14 9.39 3.45
C PHE A 64 -3.81 9.28 4.21
N THR A 65 -2.84 10.10 3.87
CA THR A 65 -1.54 10.13 4.56
C THR A 65 -1.71 10.51 6.04
N ALA A 66 -2.51 11.52 6.34
CA ALA A 66 -2.83 11.92 7.71
C ALA A 66 -3.58 10.82 8.46
N PHE A 67 -4.53 10.15 7.81
CA PHE A 67 -5.25 9.00 8.36
C PHE A 67 -4.29 7.83 8.67
N ALA A 68 -3.40 7.47 7.75
CA ALA A 68 -2.42 6.42 7.95
C ALA A 68 -1.44 6.77 9.08
N GLN A 69 -0.97 8.01 9.14
CA GLN A 69 -0.13 8.51 10.22
C GLN A 69 -0.83 8.37 11.57
N ALA A 70 -2.07 8.83 11.69
CA ALA A 70 -2.82 8.76 12.95
C ALA A 70 -3.01 7.31 13.41
N GLY A 71 -3.41 6.41 12.50
CA GLY A 71 -3.67 5.00 12.82
C GLY A 71 -2.41 4.19 13.14
N LEU A 72 -1.29 4.52 12.50
CA LEU A 72 -0.07 3.73 12.63
C LEU A 72 0.94 4.27 13.64
N SER A 73 0.83 5.54 14.04
CA SER A 73 1.74 6.15 15.02
C SER A 73 1.57 5.62 16.44
N VAL A 74 0.50 4.86 16.71
CA VAL A 74 0.28 4.19 18.00
C VAL A 74 1.23 3.01 18.23
N PHE A 75 1.78 2.45 17.15
CA PHE A 75 2.69 1.31 17.21
C PHE A 75 4.14 1.77 17.37
N ALA A 76 4.87 1.15 18.27
CA ALA A 76 6.29 1.42 18.52
C ALA A 76 7.17 0.98 17.33
N ALA A 77 6.77 -0.09 16.65
CA ALA A 77 7.43 -0.58 15.44
C ALA A 77 6.40 -1.19 14.48
N ARG A 78 6.72 -1.17 13.18
CA ARG A 78 5.91 -1.76 12.10
C ARG A 78 6.83 -2.41 11.10
N GLN A 79 6.36 -3.48 10.47
CA GLN A 79 7.03 -4.09 9.34
C GLN A 79 6.00 -4.63 8.35
N HIS A 80 6.05 -4.12 7.12
CA HIS A 80 5.22 -4.55 6.02
C HIS A 80 6.06 -5.29 5.00
N LEU A 81 5.70 -6.54 4.74
CA LEU A 81 6.23 -7.31 3.64
C LEU A 81 5.15 -7.43 2.57
N SER A 82 5.47 -6.98 1.37
CA SER A 82 4.58 -7.04 0.21
C SER A 82 5.25 -7.82 -0.94
N PRO A 83 5.57 -9.11 -0.77
CA PRO A 83 6.18 -9.93 -1.81
C PRO A 83 5.18 -10.37 -2.87
N ASN A 84 5.67 -11.17 -3.84
CA ASN A 84 4.85 -11.86 -4.85
C ASN A 84 4.10 -10.89 -5.77
N HIS A 85 4.82 -9.91 -6.35
CA HIS A 85 4.21 -8.96 -7.27
C HIS A 85 3.75 -9.63 -8.56
N LEU A 86 2.43 -9.69 -8.76
CA LEU A 86 1.80 -10.09 -10.00
C LEU A 86 1.25 -8.84 -10.69
N ILE A 87 1.95 -8.38 -11.74
CA ILE A 87 1.62 -7.15 -12.45
C ILE A 87 0.93 -7.49 -13.77
N THR A 88 -0.28 -7.00 -13.95
CA THR A 88 -1.09 -7.13 -15.16
C THR A 88 -1.29 -5.75 -15.77
N PHE A 89 -0.82 -5.55 -17.00
CA PHE A 89 -1.04 -4.31 -17.75
C PHE A 89 -2.39 -4.35 -18.47
N ASP A 90 -3.06 -3.21 -18.49
CA ASP A 90 -4.25 -3.05 -19.31
C ASP A 90 -3.88 -3.12 -20.80
N ALA A 91 -4.69 -3.82 -21.60
CA ALA A 91 -4.46 -3.96 -23.03
C ALA A 91 -4.88 -2.72 -23.82
N ALA A 92 -5.86 -1.97 -23.31
CA ALA A 92 -6.42 -0.78 -23.93
C ALA A 92 -5.79 0.53 -23.43
N ASP A 93 -5.22 0.51 -22.22
CA ASP A 93 -4.64 1.68 -21.56
C ASP A 93 -3.19 1.40 -21.11
N ARG A 94 -2.22 1.97 -21.82
CA ARG A 94 -0.78 1.78 -21.51
C ARG A 94 -0.34 2.43 -20.19
N ASP A 95 -1.14 3.34 -19.67
CA ASP A 95 -0.86 4.08 -18.45
C ASP A 95 -1.60 3.50 -17.24
N HIS A 96 -2.18 2.30 -17.41
CA HIS A 96 -2.84 1.55 -16.37
C HIS A 96 -2.27 0.15 -16.20
N ALA A 97 -2.11 -0.27 -14.95
CA ALA A 97 -1.76 -1.63 -14.57
C ALA A 97 -2.37 -1.97 -13.20
N VAL A 98 -2.54 -3.26 -12.94
CA VAL A 98 -2.91 -3.77 -11.62
C VAL A 98 -1.72 -4.54 -11.06
N CYS A 99 -1.34 -4.24 -9.82
CA CYS A 99 -0.34 -4.98 -9.08
C CYS A 99 -0.99 -5.67 -7.88
N LEU A 100 -1.05 -7.00 -7.91
CA LEU A 100 -1.33 -7.80 -6.74
C LEU A 100 -0.02 -8.08 -6.02
N SER A 101 0.00 -7.92 -4.69
CA SER A 101 1.11 -8.33 -3.82
C SER A 101 0.55 -8.97 -2.56
N TYR A 102 1.30 -9.89 -1.94
CA TYR A 102 0.89 -10.40 -0.64
C TYR A 102 1.10 -9.34 0.43
N MET A 103 0.29 -9.40 1.47
CA MET A 103 0.38 -8.56 2.65
C MET A 103 0.73 -9.40 3.86
N PHE A 104 1.86 -9.09 4.47
CA PHE A 104 2.24 -9.53 5.81
C PHE A 104 2.61 -8.28 6.60
N ALA A 105 1.64 -7.75 7.35
CA ALA A 105 1.80 -6.52 8.11
C ALA A 105 1.88 -6.85 9.60
N GLN A 106 2.98 -6.45 10.23
CA GLN A 106 3.26 -6.65 11.65
C GLN A 106 3.31 -5.30 12.34
N HIS A 107 2.63 -5.21 13.48
CA HIS A 107 2.58 -4.03 14.31
C HIS A 107 2.97 -4.41 15.74
N TYR A 108 3.90 -3.68 16.32
CA TYR A 108 4.41 -3.93 17.66
C TYR A 108 4.04 -2.77 18.59
N GLN A 109 3.33 -3.08 19.68
CA GLN A 109 2.93 -2.12 20.71
C GLN A 109 3.12 -2.76 22.08
N PRO A 110 4.30 -2.59 22.71
CA PRO A 110 4.58 -3.21 23.99
C PRO A 110 3.66 -2.72 25.09
N GLY A 111 3.20 -3.65 25.93
CA GLY A 111 2.31 -3.35 27.05
C GLY A 111 0.85 -3.15 26.65
N SER A 112 0.46 -3.51 25.44
CA SER A 112 -0.95 -3.51 25.04
C SER A 112 -1.73 -4.61 25.76
N ALA A 113 -2.94 -4.29 26.22
CA ALA A 113 -3.83 -5.25 26.91
C ALA A 113 -4.27 -6.41 26.00
N SER A 114 -4.20 -6.25 24.68
CA SER A 114 -4.54 -7.26 23.67
C SER A 114 -3.33 -8.07 23.18
N GLY A 115 -2.17 -7.91 23.82
CA GLY A 115 -0.90 -8.50 23.37
C GLY A 115 -0.02 -7.48 22.67
N ASP A 116 1.28 -7.76 22.64
CA ASP A 116 2.28 -6.81 22.13
C ASP A 116 2.33 -6.75 20.60
N VAL A 117 1.76 -7.74 19.92
CA VAL A 117 1.86 -7.89 18.46
C VAL A 117 0.47 -7.99 17.85
N PHE A 118 0.25 -7.26 16.78
CA PHE A 118 -0.90 -7.39 15.90
C PHE A 118 -0.44 -7.70 14.48
N LEU A 119 -0.90 -8.81 13.95
CA LEU A 119 -0.55 -9.32 12.61
C LEU A 119 -1.76 -9.25 11.69
N MET A 120 -1.50 -8.86 10.44
CA MET A 120 -2.48 -8.90 9.36
C MET A 120 -1.89 -9.64 8.17
N HIS A 121 -2.63 -10.62 7.65
CA HIS A 121 -2.24 -11.42 6.50
C HIS A 121 -3.30 -11.35 5.41
N GLY A 122 -2.84 -11.23 4.17
CA GLY A 122 -3.72 -11.13 3.03
C GLY A 122 -3.01 -10.70 1.76
N ALA A 123 -3.66 -9.84 1.00
CA ALA A 123 -3.11 -9.27 -0.22
C ALA A 123 -3.50 -7.80 -0.37
N TYR A 124 -2.67 -7.06 -1.09
CA TYR A 124 -3.05 -5.78 -1.67
C TYR A 124 -3.32 -5.95 -3.16
N ILE A 125 -4.37 -5.30 -3.65
CA ILE A 125 -4.62 -5.11 -5.06
C ILE A 125 -4.55 -3.61 -5.31
N ASN A 126 -3.51 -3.20 -6.04
CA ASN A 126 -3.23 -1.80 -6.34
C ASN A 126 -3.53 -1.51 -7.80
N ASP A 127 -4.45 -0.57 -8.10
CA ASP A 127 -4.52 0.01 -9.43
C ASP A 127 -3.41 1.07 -9.55
N MET A 128 -2.57 0.88 -10.53
CA MET A 128 -1.41 1.72 -10.79
C MET A 128 -1.69 2.63 -11.98
N ARG A 129 -1.36 3.90 -11.85
CA ARG A 129 -1.45 4.89 -12.92
C ARG A 129 -0.10 5.51 -13.20
N ARG A 130 0.24 5.63 -14.49
CA ARG A 130 1.39 6.41 -14.92
C ARG A 130 1.05 7.89 -14.85
N THR A 131 1.92 8.66 -14.24
CA THR A 131 1.87 10.12 -14.16
C THR A 131 3.16 10.72 -14.72
N PRO A 132 3.27 12.04 -14.90
CA PRO A 132 4.53 12.68 -15.26
C PRO A 132 5.67 12.39 -14.27
N GLU A 133 5.35 12.09 -12.98
CA GLU A 133 6.32 11.76 -11.94
C GLU A 133 6.54 10.23 -11.80
N GLY A 134 6.06 9.44 -12.75
CA GLY A 134 6.18 7.97 -12.75
C GLY A 134 4.91 7.26 -12.29
N TRP A 135 5.03 5.96 -12.02
CA TRP A 135 3.90 5.15 -11.57
C TRP A 135 3.49 5.46 -10.14
N LYS A 136 2.17 5.61 -9.92
CA LYS A 136 1.56 5.90 -8.61
C LYS A 136 0.38 4.97 -8.35
N ILE A 137 0.05 4.79 -7.07
CA ILE A 137 -1.12 4.01 -6.64
C ILE A 137 -2.34 4.92 -6.74
N ALA A 138 -3.31 4.55 -7.57
CA ALA A 138 -4.59 5.24 -7.73
C ALA A 138 -5.73 4.56 -6.95
N ARG A 139 -5.61 3.25 -6.71
CA ARG A 139 -6.49 2.48 -5.83
C ARG A 139 -5.66 1.54 -4.98
N LEU A 140 -6.01 1.44 -3.71
CA LEU A 140 -5.43 0.51 -2.76
C LEU A 140 -6.57 -0.31 -2.14
N THR A 141 -6.69 -1.57 -2.53
CA THR A 141 -7.64 -2.51 -1.95
C THR A 141 -6.90 -3.50 -1.07
N GLN A 142 -7.32 -3.62 0.19
CA GLN A 142 -6.81 -4.60 1.14
C GLN A 142 -7.75 -5.81 1.17
N GLN A 143 -7.22 -6.97 0.84
CA GLN A 143 -7.89 -8.26 1.05
C GLN A 143 -7.31 -8.91 2.30
N LEU A 144 -8.12 -9.00 3.34
CA LEU A 144 -7.71 -9.60 4.61
C LEU A 144 -8.06 -11.09 4.60
N SER A 145 -7.06 -11.95 4.79
CA SER A 145 -7.25 -13.40 4.90
C SER A 145 -7.45 -13.79 6.36
N TRP A 146 -6.63 -13.30 7.26
CA TRP A 146 -6.72 -13.55 8.69
C TRP A 146 -5.86 -12.55 9.47
N THR A 147 -6.12 -12.46 10.78
CA THR A 147 -5.33 -11.66 11.73
C THR A 147 -4.94 -12.50 12.92
N ASP A 148 -3.87 -12.10 13.61
CA ASP A 148 -3.49 -12.63 14.91
C ASP A 148 -3.21 -11.45 15.86
N GLY A 149 -3.67 -11.56 17.10
CA GLY A 149 -3.71 -10.43 18.02
C GLY A 149 -4.81 -9.41 17.67
N ALA A 150 -4.79 -8.28 18.33
CA ALA A 150 -5.71 -7.18 18.08
C ALA A 150 -4.94 -5.85 18.10
N PRO A 151 -5.38 -4.82 17.33
CA PRO A 151 -4.80 -3.49 17.45
C PRO A 151 -4.99 -3.01 18.90
N GLY A 152 -3.88 -2.62 19.53
CA GLY A 152 -3.92 -2.10 20.88
C GLY A 152 -4.75 -0.84 20.96
N VAL A 153 -5.57 -0.72 22.00
CA VAL A 153 -6.22 0.56 22.34
C VAL A 153 -5.14 1.49 22.89
N SER A 154 -5.03 2.71 22.36
CA SER A 154 -4.18 3.74 22.96
C SER A 154 -4.55 3.92 24.43
N PRO A 155 -3.57 3.95 25.37
CA PRO A 155 -3.88 4.32 26.74
C PRO A 155 -4.44 5.74 26.75
N GLY A 156 -5.75 5.89 26.95
CA GLY A 156 -6.44 7.19 27.01
C GLY A 156 -7.71 7.33 26.19
N ALA A 157 -8.16 6.30 25.46
CA ALA A 157 -9.49 6.28 24.87
C ALA A 157 -10.49 5.60 25.83
N VAL A 158 -10.84 6.30 26.91
CA VAL A 158 -12.00 6.02 27.79
C VAL A 158 -12.80 7.30 27.90
#